data_3ff12b4e007941b57780b4c751230fb1
#
_entry.id   3ff12b4e007941b57780b4c751230fb1
#
_cell.length_a   1.000
_cell.length_b   1.000
_cell.length_c   1.000
_cell.angle_alpha   90.00
_cell.angle_beta   90.00
_cell.angle_gamma   90.00
#
_symmetry.space_group_name_H-M   'P 1'
#
loop_
_entity.id
_entity.type
_entity.pdbx_description
1 polymer ?
#
loop_
_entity_poly.entity_id
_entity_poly.type
_entity_poly.pdbx_seq_one_letter_code
_entity_poly.pdbx_strand_id
1 'polypeptide(L)'
;MRAGRLRHKVTLEAQSSTKNEYGEFVDSWSTIAVRRCSIEPLMGKEFYEQSGEHARMPTRIRIRHDDAVANLKPYDRAVDYSVSPAIVYDIESVQNPRERDRELVLMCQREA
;
A
#
# COMPACT_ATOMS: atom_id res chain seq x y z
N MET A 1 -6.80 15.61 8.27
CA MET A 1 -7.52 14.39 7.85
C MET A 1 -8.54 14.01 8.90
N ARG A 2 -9.79 13.83 8.51
CA ARG A 2 -10.86 13.50 9.45
C ARG A 2 -10.88 11.99 9.73
N ALA A 3 -10.98 11.61 10.99
CA ALA A 3 -11.00 10.21 11.39
C ALA A 3 -12.14 9.42 10.75
N GLY A 4 -13.31 10.05 10.52
CA GLY A 4 -14.44 9.39 9.88
C GLY A 4 -14.24 8.93 8.45
N ARG A 5 -13.20 9.39 7.77
CA ARG A 5 -12.85 8.93 6.41
C ARG A 5 -11.94 7.71 6.44
N LEU A 6 -11.39 7.36 7.59
CA LEU A 6 -10.49 6.22 7.75
C LEU A 6 -11.31 4.97 8.10
N ARG A 7 -12.00 4.43 7.10
CA ARG A 7 -12.95 3.31 7.29
C ARG A 7 -12.31 1.94 7.14
N HIS A 8 -11.15 1.88 6.53
CA HIS A 8 -10.46 0.63 6.25
C HIS A 8 -9.24 0.49 7.14
N LYS A 9 -8.72 -0.71 7.21
CA LYS A 9 -7.53 -1.01 7.99
C LYS A 9 -6.61 -1.86 7.15
N VAL A 10 -5.37 -1.45 7.03
CA VAL A 10 -4.36 -2.19 6.27
C VAL A 10 -3.13 -2.43 7.12
N THR A 11 -2.44 -3.53 6.81
CA THR A 11 -1.13 -3.83 7.36
C THR A 11 -0.10 -3.39 6.33
N LEU A 12 0.80 -2.50 6.75
CA LEU A 12 1.89 -2.03 5.90
C LEU A 12 3.07 -2.94 6.08
N GLU A 13 3.59 -3.46 4.97
CA GLU A 13 4.64 -4.47 4.97
C GLU A 13 5.80 -4.05 4.09
N ALA A 14 7.01 -4.29 4.58
CA ALA A 14 8.25 -4.07 3.83
C ALA A 14 8.82 -5.39 3.36
N GLN A 15 9.31 -5.38 2.13
CA GLN A 15 10.00 -6.53 1.57
C GLN A 15 11.43 -6.57 2.09
N SER A 16 11.87 -7.76 2.49
CA SER A 16 13.26 -8.02 2.84
C SER A 16 13.72 -9.30 2.17
N SER A 17 15.03 -9.38 1.92
CA SER A 17 15.63 -10.55 1.31
C SER A 17 16.68 -11.09 2.27
N THR A 18 16.52 -12.34 2.68
CA THR A 18 17.44 -13.00 3.61
C THR A 18 17.96 -14.29 2.98
N LYS A 19 19.18 -14.67 3.34
CA LYS A 19 19.72 -15.96 2.92
C LYS A 19 19.16 -17.07 3.81
N ASN A 20 18.71 -18.16 3.18
CA ASN A 20 18.32 -19.36 3.91
C ASN A 20 19.54 -20.25 4.21
N GLU A 21 19.30 -21.43 4.78
CA GLU A 21 20.35 -22.39 5.13
C GLU A 21 21.20 -22.81 3.93
N TYR A 22 20.64 -22.76 2.75
CA TYR A 22 21.28 -23.21 1.51
C TYR A 22 21.97 -22.10 0.75
N GLY A 23 22.03 -20.89 1.32
CA GLY A 23 22.63 -19.73 0.68
C GLY A 23 21.77 -19.05 -0.36
N GLU A 24 20.51 -19.46 -0.51
CA GLU A 24 19.57 -18.86 -1.43
C GLU A 24 18.92 -17.63 -0.79
N PHE A 25 18.67 -16.60 -1.60
CA PHE A 25 17.92 -15.43 -1.15
C PHE A 25 16.43 -15.74 -1.17
N VAL A 26 15.79 -15.57 -0.02
CA VAL A 26 14.35 -15.76 0.14
C VAL A 26 13.74 -14.40 0.45
N ASP A 27 12.78 -13.99 -0.37
CA ASP A 27 12.03 -12.78 -0.11
C ASP A 27 11.03 -13.02 1.02
N SER A 28 11.01 -12.10 1.96
CA SER A 28 10.05 -12.14 3.06
C SER A 28 9.45 -10.77 3.28
N TRP A 29 8.28 -10.74 3.90
CA TRP A 29 7.57 -9.51 4.23
C TRP A 29 7.55 -9.34 5.73
N SER A 30 7.92 -8.16 6.20
CA SER A 30 7.85 -7.81 7.62
C SER A 30 6.86 -6.68 7.83
N THR A 31 6.10 -6.77 8.91
CA THR A 31 5.11 -5.75 9.24
C THR A 31 5.79 -4.47 9.70
N ILE A 32 5.46 -3.37 9.03
CA ILE A 32 5.89 -2.04 9.48
C ILE A 32 4.91 -1.52 10.52
N ALA A 33 3.62 -1.52 10.20
CA ALA A 33 2.58 -1.00 11.07
C ALA A 33 1.21 -1.42 10.54
N VAL A 34 0.21 -1.38 11.42
CA VAL A 34 -1.20 -1.53 11.05
C VAL A 34 -1.87 -0.18 11.23
N ARG A 35 -2.52 0.32 10.19
CA ARG A 35 -3.09 1.67 10.23
C ARG A 35 -4.47 1.70 9.61
N ARG A 36 -5.30 2.57 10.16
CA ARG A 36 -6.58 2.91 9.53
C ARG A 36 -6.30 3.80 8.33
N CYS A 37 -7.09 3.62 7.29
CA CYS A 37 -6.88 4.32 6.04
C CYS A 37 -8.20 4.54 5.30
N SER A 38 -8.14 5.42 4.29
CA SER A 38 -9.18 5.48 3.27
C SER A 38 -8.63 4.83 2.00
N ILE A 39 -9.47 4.06 1.33
CA ILE A 39 -9.12 3.36 0.09
C ILE A 39 -10.05 3.88 -0.99
N GLU A 40 -9.47 4.51 -2.02
CA GLU A 40 -10.21 5.08 -3.14
C GLU A 40 -9.75 4.42 -4.43
N PRO A 41 -10.55 3.53 -5.02
CA PRO A 41 -10.25 3.02 -6.35
C PRO A 41 -10.30 4.15 -7.36
N LEU A 42 -9.28 4.24 -8.21
CA LEU A 42 -9.25 5.22 -9.28
C LEU A 42 -9.95 4.62 -10.48
N MET A 43 -11.18 5.05 -10.68
CA MET A 43 -12.05 4.56 -11.76
C MET A 43 -12.08 5.58 -12.89
N GLY A 44 -12.35 5.11 -14.11
CA GLY A 44 -12.59 5.97 -15.24
C GLY A 44 -11.59 5.79 -16.36
N LYS A 45 -11.31 6.86 -17.11
CA LYS A 45 -10.50 6.81 -18.31
C LYS A 45 -9.09 6.25 -18.06
N GLU A 46 -8.47 6.69 -17.00
CA GLU A 46 -7.13 6.23 -16.63
C GLU A 46 -7.09 4.73 -16.37
N PHE A 47 -8.12 4.21 -15.72
CA PHE A 47 -8.23 2.78 -15.47
C PHE A 47 -8.31 2.00 -16.79
N TYR A 48 -9.13 2.45 -17.72
CA TYR A 48 -9.31 1.76 -19.01
C TYR A 48 -8.05 1.80 -19.87
N GLU A 49 -7.31 2.88 -19.82
CA GLU A 49 -6.06 3.00 -20.57
C GLU A 49 -4.98 2.06 -20.06
N GLN A 50 -4.98 1.77 -18.77
CA GLN A 50 -3.97 0.92 -18.13
C GLN A 50 -4.40 -0.54 -18.02
N SER A 51 -5.66 -0.84 -18.25
CA SER A 51 -6.21 -2.12 -17.85
C SER A 51 -5.80 -3.30 -18.73
N GLY A 52 -5.57 -3.18 -19.99
CA GLY A 52 -5.15 -4.29 -20.83
C GLY A 52 -5.64 -5.68 -20.37
N GLU A 53 -4.95 -6.73 -20.76
CA GLU A 53 -5.27 -8.10 -20.37
C GLU A 53 -4.92 -8.41 -18.90
N HIS A 54 -4.01 -7.64 -18.32
CA HIS A 54 -3.56 -7.82 -16.93
C HIS A 54 -3.98 -6.63 -16.10
N ALA A 55 -5.29 -6.39 -16.07
CA ALA A 55 -5.85 -5.24 -15.40
C ALA A 55 -5.49 -5.21 -13.92
N ARG A 56 -4.59 -4.31 -13.56
CA ARG A 56 -4.36 -3.92 -12.18
C ARG A 56 -5.19 -2.68 -11.92
N MET A 57 -5.84 -2.65 -10.77
CA MET A 57 -6.72 -1.55 -10.43
C MET A 57 -5.92 -0.48 -9.68
N PRO A 58 -5.72 0.72 -10.29
CA PRO A 58 -5.07 1.81 -9.56
C PRO A 58 -5.91 2.19 -8.35
N THR A 59 -5.25 2.39 -7.22
CA THR A 59 -5.94 2.68 -5.96
C THR A 59 -5.14 3.71 -5.19
N ARG A 60 -5.83 4.67 -4.59
CA ARG A 60 -5.22 5.65 -3.70
C ARG A 60 -5.56 5.28 -2.27
N ILE A 61 -4.53 5.15 -1.44
CA ILE A 61 -4.69 4.90 -0.01
C ILE A 61 -4.16 6.09 0.75
N ARG A 62 -4.98 6.63 1.66
CA ARG A 62 -4.56 7.73 2.52
C ARG A 62 -4.47 7.23 3.95
N ILE A 63 -3.35 7.53 4.59
CA ILE A 63 -3.11 7.21 5.99
C ILE A 63 -2.60 8.45 6.71
N ARG A 64 -2.72 8.46 8.03
CA ARG A 64 -2.12 9.52 8.82
C ARG A 64 -0.61 9.35 8.87
N HIS A 65 0.10 10.46 8.78
CA HIS A 65 1.55 10.46 8.92
C HIS A 65 1.93 10.25 10.38
N ASP A 66 2.89 9.35 10.63
CA ASP A 66 3.57 9.23 11.90
C ASP A 66 4.98 8.68 11.65
N ASP A 67 5.77 8.56 12.71
CA ASP A 67 7.17 8.15 12.57
C ASP A 67 7.30 6.72 12.05
N ALA A 68 6.36 5.84 12.37
CA ALA A 68 6.42 4.45 11.94
C ALA A 68 6.22 4.31 10.42
N VAL A 69 5.41 5.19 9.81
CA VAL A 69 5.09 5.11 8.37
C VAL A 69 5.89 6.09 7.54
N ALA A 70 6.69 6.96 8.17
CA ALA A 70 7.46 7.98 7.47
C ALA A 70 8.45 7.41 6.46
N ASN A 71 8.89 6.18 6.67
CA ASN A 71 9.89 5.52 5.83
C ASN A 71 9.32 4.53 4.82
N LEU A 72 8.00 4.56 4.58
CA LEU A 72 7.41 3.75 3.53
C LEU A 72 8.03 4.11 2.18
N LYS A 73 8.28 3.09 1.38
CA LYS A 73 8.98 3.22 0.11
C LYS A 73 8.17 2.57 -1.00
N PRO A 74 8.40 2.98 -2.27
CA PRO A 74 7.93 2.18 -3.40
C PRO A 74 8.42 0.74 -3.24
N TYR A 75 7.61 -0.20 -3.70
CA TYR A 75 7.80 -1.66 -3.58
C TYR A 75 7.44 -2.24 -2.21
N ASP A 76 7.14 -1.43 -1.20
CA ASP A 76 6.44 -1.91 -0.02
C ASP A 76 4.99 -2.20 -0.41
N ARG A 77 4.23 -2.81 0.48
CA ARG A 77 2.84 -3.12 0.19
C ARG A 77 1.91 -2.84 1.36
N ALA A 78 0.63 -2.64 1.05
CA ALA A 78 -0.43 -2.57 2.03
C ALA A 78 -1.35 -3.77 1.82
N VAL A 79 -1.70 -4.47 2.87
CA VAL A 79 -2.53 -5.68 2.78
C VAL A 79 -3.75 -5.54 3.67
N ASP A 80 -4.92 -5.80 3.09
CA ASP A 80 -6.17 -5.85 3.83
C ASP A 80 -6.46 -7.31 4.17
N TYR A 81 -6.23 -7.67 5.43
CA TYR A 81 -6.47 -9.01 5.93
C TYR A 81 -7.90 -9.21 6.46
N SER A 82 -8.74 -8.16 6.41
CA SER A 82 -10.11 -8.27 6.89
C SER A 82 -11.02 -9.09 5.98
N VAL A 83 -10.57 -9.36 4.77
CA VAL A 83 -11.29 -10.18 3.79
C VAL A 83 -10.46 -11.40 3.42
N SER A 84 -11.12 -12.43 2.91
CA SER A 84 -10.47 -13.66 2.49
C SER A 84 -10.84 -13.97 1.03
N PRO A 85 -9.88 -14.09 0.12
CA PRO A 85 -8.43 -13.91 0.32
C PRO A 85 -8.06 -12.44 0.59
N ALA A 86 -6.95 -12.23 1.26
CA ALA A 86 -6.49 -10.87 1.56
C ALA A 86 -6.23 -10.08 0.28
N ILE A 87 -6.51 -8.78 0.33
CA ILE A 87 -6.31 -7.90 -0.82
C ILE A 87 -4.95 -7.23 -0.65
N VAL A 88 -4.10 -7.36 -1.68
CA VAL A 88 -2.76 -6.79 -1.69
C VAL A 88 -2.73 -5.57 -2.58
N TYR A 89 -2.21 -4.47 -2.04
CA TYR A 89 -1.99 -3.23 -2.77
C TYR A 89 -0.49 -2.98 -2.85
N ASP A 90 0.06 -3.08 -4.05
CA ASP A 90 1.48 -2.79 -4.28
C ASP A 90 1.70 -1.29 -4.33
N ILE A 91 2.55 -0.76 -3.48
CA ILE A 91 2.80 0.68 -3.40
C ILE A 91 3.75 1.09 -4.52
N GLU A 92 3.30 1.99 -5.38
CA GLU A 92 4.12 2.53 -6.47
C GLU A 92 4.77 3.85 -6.09
N SER A 93 4.08 4.68 -5.33
CA SER A 93 4.63 5.94 -4.87
C SER A 93 4.05 6.34 -3.52
N VAL A 94 4.84 7.09 -2.77
CA VAL A 94 4.45 7.61 -1.47
C VAL A 94 4.57 9.12 -1.54
N GLN A 95 3.49 9.83 -1.24
CA GLN A 95 3.45 11.28 -1.29
C GLN A 95 3.11 11.85 0.09
N ASN A 96 3.83 12.87 0.48
CA ASN A 96 3.54 13.66 1.68
C ASN A 96 3.05 15.02 1.20
N PRO A 97 1.71 15.24 1.09
CA PRO A 97 1.19 16.44 0.47
C PRO A 97 1.71 17.69 1.15
N ARG A 98 2.33 18.56 0.36
CA ARG A 98 2.93 19.83 0.82
C ARG A 98 3.97 19.65 1.92
N GLU A 99 4.51 18.46 2.09
CA GLU A 99 5.50 18.15 3.13
C GLU A 99 5.06 18.56 4.53
N ARG A 100 3.76 18.45 4.82
CA ARG A 100 3.20 18.90 6.11
C ARG A 100 3.23 17.83 7.20
N ASP A 101 3.65 16.62 6.87
CA ASP A 101 3.70 15.50 7.84
C ASP A 101 2.37 15.23 8.54
N ARG A 102 1.26 15.43 7.82
CA ARG A 102 -0.09 15.18 8.34
C ARG A 102 -0.69 13.90 7.83
N GLU A 103 -0.45 13.62 6.56
CA GLU A 103 -0.96 12.41 5.91
C GLU A 103 0.04 11.93 4.87
N LEU A 104 -0.03 10.65 4.55
CA LEU A 104 0.66 10.07 3.40
C LEU A 104 -0.38 9.60 2.41
N VAL A 105 -0.11 9.84 1.15
CA VAL A 105 -0.92 9.35 0.05
C VAL A 105 -0.12 8.28 -0.67
N LEU A 106 -0.62 7.06 -0.65
CA LEU A 106 0.01 5.92 -1.28
C LEU A 106 -0.70 5.65 -2.60
N MET A 107 0.03 5.79 -3.69
CA MET A 107 -0.50 5.40 -5.01
C MET A 107 -0.14 3.94 -5.21
N CYS A 108 -1.15 3.11 -5.31
CA CYS A 108 -1.00 1.67 -5.31
C CYS A 108 -1.65 1.02 -6.52
N GLN A 109 -1.24 -0.21 -6.81
CA GLN A 109 -1.92 -1.08 -7.75
C GLN A 109 -2.47 -2.28 -6.97
N ARG A 110 -3.79 -2.44 -7.01
CA ARG A 110 -4.42 -3.61 -6.41
C ARG A 110 -4.21 -4.80 -7.33
N GLU A 111 -3.74 -5.90 -6.77
CA GLU A 111 -3.66 -7.16 -7.52
C GLU A 111 -5.06 -7.67 -7.81
N ALA A 112 -5.28 -8.00 -9.06
CA ALA A 112 -6.57 -8.49 -9.49
C ALA A 112 -6.79 -9.95 -9.03
#